data_c98e50bc7871936f39326a117edc23e5
#
_entry.id   c98e50bc7871936f39326a117edc23e5
#
_cell.length_a   1.000
_cell.length_b   1.000
_cell.length_c   1.000
_cell.angle_alpha   90.00
_cell.angle_beta   90.00
_cell.angle_gamma   90.00
#
_symmetry.space_group_name_H-M   'P 1'
#
loop_
_entity.id
_entity.type
_entity.pdbx_description
1 polymer ?
#
loop_
_entity_poly.entity_id
_entity_poly.type
_entity_poly.pdbx_seq_one_letter_code
_entity_poly.pdbx_strand_id
1 'polypeptide(L)'
;MQIQKLNSSKLFYNKWPYKIECYILGASRLKWLGAEITKDFCLGKPTPTLWSWQSNDRLSLRDKSALLEFTTGIEPFLELKEQLQVRVEGRRYNIYCKDRTLLENIYNAVSPWVQQVSGPTTEEELSYMLDNGHKKILRDILPKDIYQYRIYFKESWKIEDRIKFLAWAIKNPNIVDISKGSKEWLEGGKRWVYNPFIYVKDAHTLTMVGLHSSGNVKRVEEFILRENLVTA
;
A
#
# COMPACT_ATOMS: atom_id res chain seq x y z
N MET A 1 21.72 -10.42 -4.23
CA MET A 1 20.89 -9.18 -4.19
C MET A 1 20.55 -8.91 -2.73
N GLN A 2 20.75 -7.72 -2.20
CA GLN A 2 20.38 -7.40 -0.81
C GLN A 2 18.87 -7.20 -0.74
N ILE A 3 18.18 -8.00 0.09
CA ILE A 3 16.73 -7.91 0.27
C ILE A 3 16.44 -6.71 1.16
N GLN A 4 15.62 -5.81 0.70
CA GLN A 4 15.19 -4.67 1.47
C GLN A 4 14.10 -5.09 2.47
N LYS A 5 14.40 -5.01 3.76
CA LYS A 5 13.41 -5.14 4.84
C LYS A 5 12.87 -3.75 5.17
N LEU A 6 11.55 -3.57 5.08
CA LEU A 6 10.88 -2.31 5.44
C LEU A 6 9.88 -2.54 6.56
N ASN A 7 9.93 -1.65 7.56
CA ASN A 7 8.90 -1.62 8.60
C ASN A 7 7.60 -1.11 7.99
N SER A 8 6.53 -1.89 8.07
CA SER A 8 5.23 -1.40 7.67
C SER A 8 4.69 -0.44 8.75
N SER A 9 4.00 0.59 8.31
CA SER A 9 3.43 1.62 9.18
C SER A 9 1.93 1.42 9.43
N LYS A 10 1.30 0.52 8.69
CA LYS A 10 -0.13 0.16 8.78
C LYS A 10 -0.40 -1.14 8.02
N LEU A 11 -1.58 -1.72 8.25
CA LEU A 11 -2.04 -2.89 7.51
C LEU A 11 -2.19 -2.60 6.01
N PHE A 12 -1.71 -3.50 5.16
CA PHE A 12 -1.99 -3.48 3.72
C PHE A 12 -3.46 -3.83 3.50
N TYR A 13 -4.17 -3.01 2.73
CA TYR A 13 -5.61 -3.15 2.48
C TYR A 13 -6.46 -3.27 3.76
N ASN A 14 -6.01 -2.67 4.87
CA ASN A 14 -6.64 -2.72 6.19
C ASN A 14 -6.82 -4.15 6.76
N LYS A 15 -6.08 -5.12 6.26
CA LYS A 15 -6.24 -6.53 6.61
C LYS A 15 -4.93 -7.26 6.83
N TRP A 16 -3.89 -6.96 6.04
CA TRP A 16 -2.69 -7.77 5.93
C TRP A 16 -1.49 -7.06 6.58
N PRO A 17 -0.88 -7.63 7.63
CA PRO A 17 0.30 -7.01 8.27
C PRO A 17 1.58 -7.19 7.46
N TYR A 18 1.68 -8.25 6.66
CA TYR A 18 2.90 -8.61 5.95
C TYR A 18 2.73 -8.52 4.42
N LYS A 19 3.83 -8.15 3.73
CA LYS A 19 3.92 -8.12 2.28
C LYS A 19 5.27 -8.66 1.82
N ILE A 20 5.26 -9.52 0.81
CA ILE A 20 6.42 -9.86 -0.02
C ILE A 20 6.22 -9.25 -1.40
N GLU A 21 7.22 -8.55 -1.90
CA GLU A 21 7.26 -8.07 -3.27
C GLU A 21 8.30 -8.86 -4.06
N CYS A 22 7.85 -9.60 -5.07
CA CYS A 22 8.67 -10.32 -6.00
C CYS A 22 8.69 -9.61 -7.35
N TYR A 23 9.80 -9.72 -8.07
CA TYR A 23 9.92 -9.28 -9.45
C TYR A 23 10.14 -10.47 -10.36
N ILE A 24 9.19 -10.74 -11.25
CA ILE A 24 9.24 -11.87 -12.18
C ILE A 24 8.66 -11.49 -13.53
N LEU A 25 9.43 -11.72 -14.59
CA LEU A 25 8.95 -11.56 -15.95
C LEU A 25 7.85 -12.58 -16.23
N GLY A 26 6.73 -12.13 -16.80
CA GLY A 26 5.59 -12.99 -17.08
C GLY A 26 4.62 -13.17 -15.89
N ALA A 27 4.80 -12.48 -14.76
CA ALA A 27 3.90 -12.53 -13.61
C ALA A 27 2.42 -12.32 -13.98
N SER A 28 2.14 -11.52 -15.00
CA SER A 28 0.78 -11.30 -15.51
C SER A 28 0.14 -12.59 -16.04
N ARG A 29 0.90 -13.56 -16.56
CA ARG A 29 0.36 -14.85 -16.99
C ARG A 29 -0.19 -15.65 -15.82
N LEU A 30 0.54 -15.68 -14.71
CA LEU A 30 0.08 -16.34 -13.48
C LEU A 30 -1.22 -15.72 -12.95
N LYS A 31 -1.36 -14.39 -13.07
CA LYS A 31 -2.60 -13.68 -12.72
C LYS A 31 -3.80 -14.07 -13.58
N TRP A 32 -3.61 -14.14 -14.90
CA TRP A 32 -4.71 -14.29 -15.86
C TRP A 32 -5.02 -15.73 -16.23
N LEU A 33 -4.03 -16.61 -16.22
CA LEU A 33 -4.14 -18.00 -16.64
C LEU A 33 -4.10 -19.01 -15.47
N GLY A 34 -3.63 -18.59 -14.30
CA GLY A 34 -3.41 -19.47 -13.15
C GLY A 34 -2.09 -20.26 -13.25
N ALA A 35 -1.80 -21.04 -12.21
CA ALA A 35 -0.52 -21.72 -12.06
C ALA A 35 -0.32 -22.84 -13.10
N GLU A 36 -1.30 -23.72 -13.27
CA GLU A 36 -1.25 -24.86 -14.17
C GLU A 36 -0.96 -24.43 -15.63
N ILE A 37 -1.80 -23.54 -16.18
CA ILE A 37 -1.64 -23.07 -17.57
C ILE A 37 -0.34 -22.27 -17.73
N THR A 38 0.10 -21.54 -16.70
CA THR A 38 1.40 -20.84 -16.74
C THR A 38 2.57 -21.83 -16.81
N LYS A 39 2.52 -22.93 -16.07
CA LYS A 39 3.52 -24.01 -16.17
C LYS A 39 3.53 -24.67 -17.56
N ASP A 40 2.37 -24.97 -18.10
CA ASP A 40 2.24 -25.53 -19.46
C ASP A 40 2.83 -24.59 -20.52
N PHE A 41 2.58 -23.28 -20.41
CA PHE A 41 3.20 -22.29 -21.27
C PHE A 41 4.74 -22.29 -21.16
N CYS A 42 5.29 -22.39 -19.95
CA CYS A 42 6.74 -22.44 -19.74
C CYS A 42 7.36 -23.70 -20.34
N LEU A 43 6.65 -24.80 -20.33
CA LEU A 43 7.04 -26.09 -20.93
C LEU A 43 6.82 -26.16 -22.46
N GLY A 44 6.33 -25.09 -23.08
CA GLY A 44 6.09 -25.03 -24.52
C GLY A 44 4.84 -25.75 -25.00
N LYS A 45 3.92 -26.11 -24.09
CA LYS A 45 2.63 -26.69 -24.45
C LYS A 45 1.68 -25.62 -25.01
N PRO A 46 0.69 -25.97 -25.82
CA PRO A 46 -0.33 -25.07 -26.28
C PRO A 46 -1.10 -24.44 -25.10
N THR A 47 -1.20 -23.12 -25.08
CA THR A 47 -1.94 -22.38 -24.05
C THR A 47 -2.74 -21.24 -24.66
N PRO A 48 -3.80 -20.74 -24.00
CA PRO A 48 -4.55 -19.59 -24.44
C PRO A 48 -3.64 -18.37 -24.65
N THR A 49 -3.88 -17.60 -25.71
CA THR A 49 -3.17 -16.36 -25.99
C THR A 49 -3.68 -15.25 -25.09
N LEU A 50 -2.75 -14.57 -24.39
CA LEU A 50 -3.08 -13.35 -23.67
C LEU A 50 -3.14 -12.15 -24.64
N TRP A 51 -4.07 -11.24 -24.39
CA TRP A 51 -4.12 -9.97 -25.09
C TRP A 51 -2.87 -9.11 -24.76
N SER A 52 -2.46 -8.26 -25.69
CA SER A 52 -1.25 -7.42 -25.50
C SER A 52 -1.27 -6.58 -24.21
N TRP A 53 -2.44 -6.12 -23.79
CA TRP A 53 -2.63 -5.39 -22.55
C TRP A 53 -2.54 -6.24 -21.26
N GLN A 54 -2.70 -7.58 -21.40
CA GLN A 54 -2.56 -8.52 -20.28
C GLN A 54 -1.11 -8.97 -20.09
N SER A 55 -0.35 -9.07 -21.17
CA SER A 55 1.07 -9.42 -21.11
C SER A 55 1.81 -8.96 -22.36
N ASN A 56 2.74 -8.03 -22.18
CA ASN A 56 3.65 -7.56 -23.24
C ASN A 56 5.02 -8.23 -23.17
N ASP A 57 5.25 -9.15 -22.22
CA ASP A 57 6.56 -9.75 -22.02
C ASP A 57 6.84 -10.84 -23.08
N ARG A 58 7.85 -10.60 -23.91
CA ARG A 58 8.49 -11.65 -24.74
C ARG A 58 9.48 -12.39 -23.84
N LEU A 59 9.12 -13.59 -23.41
CA LEU A 59 9.93 -14.40 -22.50
C LEU A 59 10.94 -15.22 -23.26
N SER A 60 12.23 -15.06 -22.92
CA SER A 60 13.30 -15.98 -23.32
C SER A 60 13.13 -17.34 -22.66
N LEU A 61 13.90 -18.34 -23.10
CA LEU A 61 13.91 -19.67 -22.44
C LEU A 61 14.32 -19.55 -20.97
N ARG A 62 15.27 -18.69 -20.64
CA ARG A 62 15.69 -18.42 -19.26
C ARG A 62 14.57 -17.82 -18.44
N ASP A 63 13.80 -16.85 -18.99
CA ASP A 63 12.68 -16.23 -18.30
C ASP A 63 11.56 -17.23 -18.07
N LYS A 64 11.31 -18.14 -19.02
CA LYS A 64 10.33 -19.23 -18.86
C LYS A 64 10.74 -20.21 -17.77
N SER A 65 12.04 -20.58 -17.68
CA SER A 65 12.54 -21.44 -16.58
C SER A 65 12.34 -20.75 -15.24
N ALA A 66 12.73 -19.47 -15.11
CA ALA A 66 12.53 -18.71 -13.89
C ALA A 66 11.03 -18.57 -13.50
N LEU A 67 10.15 -18.33 -14.48
CA LEU A 67 8.71 -18.27 -14.24
C LEU A 67 8.13 -19.64 -13.82
N LEU A 68 8.60 -20.74 -14.39
CA LEU A 68 8.20 -22.09 -14.03
C LEU A 68 8.58 -22.38 -12.56
N GLU A 69 9.83 -22.13 -12.20
CA GLU A 69 10.33 -22.34 -10.83
C GLU A 69 9.55 -21.48 -9.82
N PHE A 70 9.37 -20.18 -10.12
CA PHE A 70 8.57 -19.29 -9.30
C PHE A 70 7.13 -19.78 -9.13
N THR A 71 6.48 -20.18 -10.25
CA THR A 71 5.10 -20.68 -10.24
C THR A 71 4.98 -21.95 -9.40
N THR A 72 5.93 -22.87 -9.54
CA THR A 72 5.98 -24.11 -8.74
C THR A 72 6.17 -23.80 -7.25
N GLY A 73 7.01 -22.84 -6.91
CA GLY A 73 7.24 -22.42 -5.53
C GLY A 73 6.05 -21.76 -4.87
N ILE A 74 5.29 -20.93 -5.60
CA ILE A 74 4.16 -20.18 -5.05
C ILE A 74 2.85 -20.97 -5.04
N GLU A 75 2.70 -21.95 -5.95
CA GLU A 75 1.45 -22.69 -6.15
C GLU A 75 0.83 -23.29 -4.88
N PRO A 76 1.60 -23.95 -3.96
CA PRO A 76 1.05 -24.52 -2.74
C PRO A 76 0.34 -23.50 -1.84
N PHE A 77 0.71 -22.22 -1.96
CA PHE A 77 0.14 -21.16 -1.16
C PHE A 77 -1.11 -20.52 -1.80
N LEU A 78 -1.32 -20.68 -3.11
CA LEU A 78 -2.45 -20.05 -3.81
C LEU A 78 -3.82 -20.58 -3.37
N GLU A 79 -3.87 -21.74 -2.77
CA GLU A 79 -5.07 -22.33 -2.17
C GLU A 79 -5.48 -21.67 -0.84
N LEU A 80 -4.54 -20.95 -0.18
CA LEU A 80 -4.74 -20.33 1.14
C LEU A 80 -5.44 -18.96 1.06
N LYS A 81 -6.52 -18.84 0.28
CA LYS A 81 -7.22 -17.57 -0.04
C LYS A 81 -7.66 -16.76 1.19
N GLU A 82 -7.93 -17.41 2.31
CA GLU A 82 -8.30 -16.76 3.58
C GLU A 82 -7.09 -16.17 4.33
N GLN A 83 -5.89 -16.70 4.08
CA GLN A 83 -4.67 -16.37 4.79
C GLN A 83 -3.74 -15.47 3.99
N LEU A 84 -3.96 -15.38 2.68
CA LEU A 84 -3.17 -14.52 1.79
C LEU A 84 -4.00 -13.87 0.68
N GLN A 85 -3.44 -12.80 0.13
CA GLN A 85 -3.94 -12.11 -1.06
C GLN A 85 -2.79 -11.85 -2.02
N VAL A 86 -3.03 -12.06 -3.30
CA VAL A 86 -2.06 -11.76 -4.36
C VAL A 86 -2.53 -10.57 -5.19
N ARG A 87 -1.60 -9.69 -5.53
CA ARG A 87 -1.81 -8.60 -6.50
C ARG A 87 -0.63 -8.52 -7.46
N VAL A 88 -0.94 -8.59 -8.75
CA VAL A 88 0.07 -8.47 -9.81
C VAL A 88 -0.04 -7.12 -10.50
N GLU A 89 1.07 -6.40 -10.59
CA GLU A 89 1.20 -5.09 -11.22
C GLU A 89 2.39 -5.13 -12.20
N GLY A 90 2.10 -5.42 -13.45
CA GLY A 90 3.14 -5.64 -14.47
C GLY A 90 4.02 -6.84 -14.10
N ARG A 91 5.29 -6.57 -13.78
CA ARG A 91 6.29 -7.58 -13.38
C ARG A 91 6.39 -7.78 -11.87
N ARG A 92 5.67 -6.98 -11.08
CA ARG A 92 5.64 -7.09 -9.62
C ARG A 92 4.54 -8.07 -9.20
N TYR A 93 4.93 -9.07 -8.45
CA TYR A 93 4.04 -10.03 -7.83
C TYR A 93 4.04 -9.78 -6.33
N ASN A 94 2.98 -9.15 -5.83
CA ASN A 94 2.85 -8.77 -4.43
C ASN A 94 2.00 -9.81 -3.71
N ILE A 95 2.54 -10.36 -2.62
CA ILE A 95 1.87 -11.34 -1.76
C ILE A 95 1.66 -10.70 -0.40
N TYR A 96 0.43 -10.69 0.07
CA TYR A 96 0.04 -10.16 1.38
C TYR A 96 -0.43 -11.32 2.23
N CYS A 97 0.03 -11.45 3.48
CA CYS A 97 -0.32 -12.55 4.36
C CYS A 97 -0.58 -12.11 5.80
N LYS A 98 -1.28 -12.99 6.57
CA LYS A 98 -1.75 -12.69 7.92
C LYS A 98 -0.68 -12.86 8.99
N ASP A 99 0.19 -13.84 8.85
CA ASP A 99 1.13 -14.20 9.90
C ASP A 99 2.56 -14.34 9.39
N ARG A 100 3.50 -14.31 10.33
CA ARG A 100 4.94 -14.34 10.08
C ARG A 100 5.42 -15.71 9.59
N THR A 101 4.85 -16.78 10.10
CA THR A 101 5.25 -18.14 9.69
C THR A 101 4.92 -18.37 8.23
N LEU A 102 3.71 -17.96 7.81
CA LEU A 102 3.31 -18.02 6.40
C LEU A 102 4.22 -17.15 5.53
N LEU A 103 4.58 -15.93 6.01
CA LEU A 103 5.53 -15.06 5.32
C LEU A 103 6.87 -15.76 5.08
N GLU A 104 7.44 -16.40 6.12
CA GLU A 104 8.74 -17.08 6.07
C GLU A 104 8.69 -18.28 5.13
N ASN A 105 7.62 -19.07 5.16
CA ASN A 105 7.44 -20.21 4.25
C ASN A 105 7.36 -19.76 2.77
N ILE A 106 6.57 -18.74 2.48
CA ILE A 106 6.48 -18.17 1.13
C ILE A 106 7.84 -17.58 0.71
N TYR A 107 8.50 -16.82 1.61
CA TYR A 107 9.82 -16.27 1.34
C TYR A 107 10.82 -17.36 0.94
N ASN A 108 10.89 -18.45 1.70
CA ASN A 108 11.81 -19.56 1.40
C ASN A 108 11.53 -20.20 0.03
N ALA A 109 10.26 -20.31 -0.34
CA ALA A 109 9.86 -20.91 -1.62
C ALA A 109 10.18 -20.03 -2.84
N VAL A 110 10.19 -18.70 -2.69
CA VAL A 110 10.34 -17.75 -3.81
C VAL A 110 11.49 -16.76 -3.64
N SER A 111 12.42 -17.01 -2.71
CA SER A 111 13.51 -16.09 -2.33
C SER A 111 14.34 -15.53 -3.48
N PRO A 112 14.66 -16.26 -4.58
CA PRO A 112 15.45 -15.71 -5.69
C PRO A 112 14.80 -14.50 -6.37
N TRP A 113 13.49 -14.36 -6.27
CA TRP A 113 12.73 -13.28 -6.93
C TRP A 113 12.30 -12.17 -5.97
N VAL A 114 12.52 -12.36 -4.65
CA VAL A 114 12.11 -11.38 -3.64
C VAL A 114 12.99 -10.14 -3.72
N GLN A 115 12.36 -9.00 -3.88
CA GLN A 115 13.01 -7.69 -3.81
C GLN A 115 12.84 -7.03 -2.46
N GLN A 116 11.66 -7.18 -1.87
CA GLN A 116 11.32 -6.50 -0.62
C GLN A 116 10.39 -7.35 0.23
N VAL A 117 10.63 -7.31 1.54
CA VAL A 117 9.73 -7.82 2.57
C VAL A 117 9.34 -6.66 3.48
N SER A 118 8.05 -6.54 3.77
CA SER A 118 7.51 -5.48 4.63
C SER A 118 6.58 -6.08 5.67
N GLY A 119 6.69 -5.59 6.91
CA GLY A 119 5.85 -6.03 8.01
C GLY A 119 6.18 -5.31 9.31
N PRO A 120 5.41 -5.55 10.38
CA PRO A 120 5.78 -5.14 11.73
C PRO A 120 7.07 -5.86 12.16
N THR A 121 7.86 -5.19 12.99
CA THR A 121 9.14 -5.73 13.52
C THR A 121 8.97 -6.46 14.82
N THR A 122 7.99 -6.07 15.63
CA THR A 122 7.69 -6.66 16.93
C THR A 122 6.24 -7.10 17.04
N GLU A 123 5.92 -7.94 18.02
CA GLU A 123 4.56 -8.39 18.29
C GLU A 123 3.68 -7.25 18.80
N GLU A 124 4.26 -6.28 19.53
CA GLU A 124 3.56 -5.09 20.00
C GLU A 124 3.10 -4.23 18.82
N GLU A 125 3.97 -4.02 17.82
CA GLU A 125 3.60 -3.34 16.57
C GLU A 125 2.49 -4.07 15.83
N LEU A 126 2.57 -5.40 15.76
CA LEU A 126 1.55 -6.23 15.12
C LEU A 126 0.20 -6.07 15.82
N SER A 127 0.16 -6.25 17.15
CA SER A 127 -1.04 -6.09 17.95
C SER A 127 -1.63 -4.69 17.78
N TYR A 128 -0.79 -3.67 17.89
CA TYR A 128 -1.22 -2.28 17.71
C TYR A 128 -1.85 -2.02 16.34
N MET A 129 -1.25 -2.55 15.27
CA MET A 129 -1.77 -2.40 13.90
C MET A 129 -3.11 -3.15 13.71
N LEU A 130 -3.27 -4.32 14.32
CA LEU A 130 -4.51 -5.09 14.26
C LEU A 130 -5.64 -4.39 15.01
N ASP A 131 -5.37 -3.82 16.17
CA ASP A 131 -6.36 -3.14 17.02
C ASP A 131 -6.82 -1.79 16.43
N ASN A 132 -5.91 -1.06 15.79
CA ASN A 132 -6.16 0.30 15.32
C ASN A 132 -6.43 0.40 13.80
N GLY A 133 -6.15 -0.65 13.04
CA GLY A 133 -6.40 -0.72 11.59
C GLY A 133 -5.71 0.41 10.82
N HIS A 134 -6.50 1.13 10.00
CA HIS A 134 -5.99 2.22 9.15
C HIS A 134 -6.08 3.62 9.79
N LYS A 135 -6.65 3.74 10.98
CA LYS A 135 -6.87 5.04 11.65
C LYS A 135 -5.60 5.57 12.28
N LYS A 136 -4.76 4.69 12.81
CA LYS A 136 -3.48 5.03 13.42
C LYS A 136 -2.32 4.43 12.63
N ILE A 137 -1.33 5.24 12.34
CA ILE A 137 -0.20 4.90 11.48
C ILE A 137 1.09 5.02 12.29
N LEU A 138 1.81 3.92 12.41
CA LEU A 138 3.11 3.90 13.07
C LEU A 138 4.16 4.61 12.23
N ARG A 139 4.98 5.44 12.86
CA ARG A 139 6.08 6.17 12.25
C ARG A 139 7.29 6.21 13.16
N ASP A 140 8.48 6.24 12.55
CA ASP A 140 9.72 6.54 13.29
C ASP A 140 9.85 8.04 13.54
N ILE A 141 9.36 8.86 12.60
CA ILE A 141 9.38 10.32 12.65
C ILE A 141 8.03 10.85 12.15
N LEU A 142 7.50 11.88 12.79
CA LEU A 142 6.29 12.56 12.35
C LEU A 142 6.50 13.24 10.97
N PRO A 143 5.48 13.38 10.13
CA PRO A 143 5.58 14.17 8.91
C PRO A 143 6.06 15.60 9.21
N LYS A 144 7.18 16.00 8.58
CA LYS A 144 7.86 17.29 8.83
C LYS A 144 8.14 17.54 10.32
N ASP A 145 8.37 16.47 11.10
CA ASP A 145 8.71 16.43 12.53
C ASP A 145 7.63 16.95 13.48
N ILE A 146 6.50 17.45 12.99
CA ILE A 146 5.51 18.15 13.84
C ILE A 146 4.05 17.74 13.63
N TYR A 147 3.71 17.10 12.50
CA TYR A 147 2.30 16.86 12.18
C TYR A 147 1.83 15.50 12.71
N GLN A 148 0.83 15.50 13.59
CA GLN A 148 0.26 14.30 14.19
C GLN A 148 -0.88 13.69 13.37
N TYR A 149 -1.54 14.47 12.50
CA TYR A 149 -2.71 13.98 11.76
C TYR A 149 -2.59 14.25 10.28
N ARG A 150 -3.21 13.33 9.49
CA ARG A 150 -3.48 13.52 8.07
C ARG A 150 -4.97 13.42 7.83
N ILE A 151 -5.55 14.45 7.24
CA ILE A 151 -6.98 14.58 7.00
C ILE A 151 -7.24 14.47 5.51
N TYR A 152 -8.09 13.54 5.10
CA TYR A 152 -8.53 13.39 3.72
C TYR A 152 -9.91 14.00 3.55
N PHE A 153 -10.12 14.66 2.42
CA PHE A 153 -11.38 15.29 2.09
C PHE A 153 -12.21 14.48 1.09
N LYS A 154 -13.51 14.71 1.10
CA LYS A 154 -14.45 14.19 0.10
C LYS A 154 -14.19 14.88 -1.24
N GLU A 155 -14.05 14.13 -2.31
CA GLU A 155 -13.83 14.67 -3.66
C GLU A 155 -15.01 15.50 -4.17
N SER A 156 -16.21 15.23 -3.64
CA SER A 156 -17.47 15.94 -3.94
C SER A 156 -17.62 17.30 -3.24
N TRP A 157 -16.60 17.74 -2.47
CA TRP A 157 -16.66 19.02 -1.77
C TRP A 157 -16.78 20.20 -2.75
N LYS A 158 -17.75 21.12 -2.49
CA LYS A 158 -18.05 22.26 -3.36
C LYS A 158 -16.87 23.22 -3.42
N ILE A 159 -16.65 23.80 -4.61
CA ILE A 159 -15.47 24.65 -4.85
C ILE A 159 -15.48 25.94 -4.01
N GLU A 160 -16.65 26.53 -3.80
CA GLU A 160 -16.79 27.77 -3.02
C GLU A 160 -16.36 27.56 -1.57
N ASP A 161 -16.69 26.41 -0.98
CA ASP A 161 -16.34 26.07 0.39
C ASP A 161 -14.86 25.66 0.50
N ARG A 162 -14.31 24.99 -0.54
CA ARG A 162 -12.87 24.67 -0.63
C ARG A 162 -12.01 25.94 -0.61
N ILE A 163 -12.41 26.97 -1.38
CA ILE A 163 -11.70 28.25 -1.43
C ILE A 163 -11.72 28.96 -0.06
N LYS A 164 -12.85 28.95 0.64
CA LYS A 164 -12.96 29.53 2.00
C LYS A 164 -12.05 28.78 2.98
N PHE A 165 -12.07 27.46 2.93
CA PHE A 165 -11.19 26.62 3.74
C PHE A 165 -9.71 26.91 3.43
N LEU A 166 -9.33 26.99 2.17
CA LEU A 166 -7.96 27.27 1.75
C LEU A 166 -7.50 28.65 2.26
N ALA A 167 -8.36 29.66 2.19
CA ALA A 167 -8.04 31.00 2.72
C ALA A 167 -7.76 30.98 4.23
N TRP A 168 -8.49 30.15 4.99
CA TRP A 168 -8.21 29.92 6.40
C TRP A 168 -6.89 29.16 6.59
N ALA A 169 -6.67 28.07 5.86
CA ALA A 169 -5.50 27.22 6.01
C ALA A 169 -4.18 27.94 5.67
N ILE A 170 -4.18 28.81 4.64
CA ILE A 170 -3.01 29.63 4.27
C ILE A 170 -2.63 30.63 5.38
N LYS A 171 -3.59 31.12 6.16
CA LYS A 171 -3.33 32.01 7.30
C LYS A 171 -2.74 31.27 8.51
N ASN A 172 -2.74 29.93 8.49
CA ASN A 172 -2.31 29.10 9.60
C ASN A 172 -1.18 28.11 9.20
N PRO A 173 -0.08 28.57 8.55
CA PRO A 173 0.93 27.68 7.98
C PRO A 173 1.73 26.88 9.02
N ASN A 174 1.76 27.32 10.27
CA ASN A 174 2.48 26.66 11.37
C ASN A 174 1.74 25.45 11.95
N ILE A 175 0.45 25.28 11.63
CA ILE A 175 -0.40 24.22 12.19
C ILE A 175 -1.06 23.39 11.09
N VAL A 176 -1.09 23.87 9.85
CA VAL A 176 -1.64 23.16 8.68
C VAL A 176 -0.63 23.14 7.54
N ASP A 177 -0.35 21.98 6.98
CA ASP A 177 0.44 21.84 5.76
C ASP A 177 -0.40 21.22 4.64
N ILE A 178 -0.36 21.85 3.47
CA ILE A 178 -1.16 21.46 2.32
C ILE A 178 -0.23 20.97 1.21
N SER A 179 -0.37 19.71 0.79
CA SER A 179 0.39 19.21 -0.35
C SER A 179 0.07 20.01 -1.63
N LYS A 180 1.05 20.12 -2.54
CA LYS A 180 0.89 20.86 -3.80
C LYS A 180 -0.37 20.45 -4.56
N GLY A 181 -0.59 19.12 -4.71
CA GLY A 181 -1.76 18.60 -5.43
C GLY A 181 -3.10 18.92 -4.74
N SER A 182 -3.12 18.87 -3.40
CA SER A 182 -4.30 19.23 -2.62
C SER A 182 -4.58 20.74 -2.69
N LYS A 183 -3.53 21.57 -2.72
CA LYS A 183 -3.67 23.03 -2.87
C LYS A 183 -4.32 23.37 -4.21
N GLU A 184 -3.79 22.85 -5.31
CA GLU A 184 -4.34 23.05 -6.66
C GLU A 184 -5.81 22.61 -6.75
N TRP A 185 -6.18 21.51 -6.07
CA TRP A 185 -7.56 21.04 -6.00
C TRP A 185 -8.45 21.95 -5.17
N LEU A 186 -7.97 22.45 -4.03
CA LEU A 186 -8.69 23.40 -3.17
C LEU A 186 -8.94 24.74 -3.90
N GLU A 187 -8.01 25.19 -4.73
CA GLU A 187 -8.11 26.37 -5.59
C GLU A 187 -9.10 26.19 -6.76
N GLY A 188 -9.55 24.96 -7.02
CA GLY A 188 -10.43 24.64 -8.15
C GLY A 188 -9.71 24.42 -9.47
N GLY A 189 -8.37 24.47 -9.51
CA GLY A 189 -7.57 24.29 -10.72
C GLY A 189 -7.55 22.85 -11.26
N LYS A 190 -7.71 21.85 -10.38
CA LYS A 190 -7.84 20.44 -10.77
C LYS A 190 -9.22 19.90 -10.50
N ARG A 191 -9.87 19.34 -11.51
CA ARG A 191 -11.17 18.66 -11.36
C ARG A 191 -11.06 17.35 -10.56
N TRP A 192 -9.91 16.65 -10.67
CA TRP A 192 -9.69 15.35 -10.06
C TRP A 192 -8.36 15.31 -9.33
N VAL A 193 -8.41 15.07 -8.02
CA VAL A 193 -7.26 14.66 -7.19
C VAL A 193 -7.71 13.46 -6.39
N TYR A 194 -7.04 12.34 -6.58
CA TYR A 194 -7.34 11.13 -5.82
C TYR A 194 -6.93 11.31 -4.36
N ASN A 195 -7.92 11.25 -3.44
CA ASN A 195 -7.72 11.40 -2.01
C ASN A 195 -6.95 12.70 -1.63
N PRO A 196 -7.51 13.90 -1.87
CA PRO A 196 -6.89 15.15 -1.43
C PRO A 196 -6.75 15.17 0.09
N PHE A 197 -5.59 15.61 0.59
CA PHE A 197 -5.29 15.61 2.01
C PHE A 197 -4.44 16.79 2.46
N ILE A 198 -4.49 17.05 3.75
CA ILE A 198 -3.62 17.99 4.47
C ILE A 198 -2.99 17.30 5.68
N TYR A 199 -1.91 17.86 6.19
CA TYR A 199 -1.39 17.53 7.51
C TYR A 199 -1.81 18.59 8.52
N VAL A 200 -2.09 18.18 9.77
CA VAL A 200 -2.37 19.08 10.89
C VAL A 200 -1.57 18.67 12.12
N LYS A 201 -1.20 19.68 12.90
CA LYS A 201 -0.23 19.55 13.99
C LYS A 201 -0.76 18.71 15.16
N ASP A 202 -1.98 19.00 15.61
CA ASP A 202 -2.52 18.49 16.88
C ASP A 202 -4.04 18.31 16.83
N ALA A 203 -4.61 17.75 17.91
CA ALA A 203 -6.05 17.51 18.05
C ALA A 203 -6.89 18.79 18.07
N HIS A 204 -6.33 19.91 18.58
CA HIS A 204 -7.01 21.20 18.55
C HIS A 204 -7.18 21.68 17.10
N THR A 205 -6.10 21.64 16.33
CA THR A 205 -6.13 21.97 14.89
C THR A 205 -7.05 21.03 14.10
N LEU A 206 -7.11 19.74 14.46
CA LEU A 206 -8.04 18.77 13.85
C LEU A 206 -9.50 19.24 14.05
N THR A 207 -9.85 19.70 15.26
CA THR A 207 -11.19 20.23 15.55
C THR A 207 -11.50 21.46 14.71
N MET A 208 -10.53 22.41 14.59
CA MET A 208 -10.68 23.61 13.76
C MET A 208 -10.91 23.25 12.28
N VAL A 209 -10.16 22.28 11.74
CA VAL A 209 -10.39 21.77 10.38
C VAL A 209 -11.78 21.20 10.24
N GLY A 210 -12.28 20.44 11.21
CA GLY A 210 -13.63 19.89 11.21
C GLY A 210 -14.69 20.98 11.06
N LEU A 211 -14.56 22.06 11.81
CA LEU A 211 -15.47 23.23 11.76
C LEU A 211 -15.40 23.94 10.39
N HIS A 212 -14.21 24.23 9.90
CA HIS A 212 -14.02 24.96 8.64
C HIS A 212 -14.31 24.12 7.39
N SER A 213 -14.27 22.79 7.49
CA SER A 213 -14.56 21.88 6.35
C SER A 213 -16.04 21.55 6.20
N SER A 214 -16.91 21.99 7.11
CA SER A 214 -18.37 21.78 7.04
C SER A 214 -18.77 20.32 6.80
N GLY A 215 -18.12 19.36 7.49
CA GLY A 215 -18.42 17.91 7.35
C GLY A 215 -17.86 17.26 6.08
N ASN A 216 -16.96 17.92 5.35
CA ASN A 216 -16.32 17.37 4.16
C ASN A 216 -15.05 16.55 4.44
N VAL A 217 -14.76 16.24 5.71
CA VAL A 217 -13.74 15.25 6.08
C VAL A 217 -14.22 13.85 5.66
N LYS A 218 -13.36 13.13 4.91
CA LYS A 218 -13.60 11.76 4.48
C LYS A 218 -13.07 10.76 5.50
N ARG A 219 -11.85 11.00 5.98
CA ARG A 219 -11.20 10.23 7.04
C ARG A 219 -10.05 11.00 7.67
N VAL A 220 -9.67 10.58 8.87
CA VAL A 220 -8.51 11.07 9.60
C VAL A 220 -7.57 9.89 9.84
N GLU A 221 -6.27 10.12 9.67
CA GLU A 221 -5.22 9.20 10.08
C GLU A 221 -4.37 9.92 11.15
N GLU A 222 -4.15 9.27 12.27
CA GLU A 222 -3.29 9.73 13.35
C GLU A 222 -1.91 9.07 13.22
N PHE A 223 -0.84 9.83 13.35
CA PHE A 223 0.53 9.31 13.36
C PHE A 223 0.98 9.08 14.80
N ILE A 224 1.43 7.87 15.08
CA ILE A 224 1.96 7.45 16.38
C ILE A 224 3.44 7.11 16.21
N LEU A 225 4.28 7.69 17.05
CA LEU A 225 5.71 7.34 17.07
C LEU A 225 5.90 5.93 17.65
N ARG A 226 6.76 5.14 17.03
CA ARG A 226 7.05 3.76 17.49
C ARG A 226 7.63 3.73 18.89
N GLU A 227 8.44 4.72 19.25
CA GLU A 227 9.00 4.87 20.59
C GLU A 227 7.91 4.95 21.67
N ASN A 228 6.72 5.46 21.35
CA ASN A 228 5.60 5.57 22.30
C ASN A 228 4.85 4.24 22.52
N LEU A 229 5.12 3.18 21.71
CA LEU A 229 4.53 1.86 21.93
C LEU A 229 5.22 1.09 23.06
N VAL A 230 6.50 1.37 23.30
CA VAL A 230 7.33 0.63 24.28
C VAL A 230 7.02 1.07 25.71
N THR A 231 6.31 2.19 25.89
CA THR A 231 6.05 2.84 27.21
C THR A 231 4.59 2.70 27.68
N ALA A 232 3.76 1.98 26.95
CA ALA A 232 2.35 1.70 27.31
C ALA A 232 2.16 0.22 27.64
#